data_c22681d510bee1d9d0e2787dca3e01fe
#
_entry.id   c22681d510bee1d9d0e2787dca3e01fe
#
_cell.length_a   1.000
_cell.length_b   1.000
_cell.length_c   1.000
_cell.angle_alpha   90.00
_cell.angle_beta   90.00
_cell.angle_gamma   90.00
#
_symmetry.space_group_name_H-M   'P 1'
#
loop_
_entity.id
_entity.type
_entity.pdbx_description
1 polymer ?
#
loop_
_entity_poly.entity_id
_entity_poly.type
_entity_poly.pdbx_seq_one_letter_code
_entity_poly.pdbx_strand_id
1 'polypeptide(L)'
;MRKGGMKYILAFVVACSAAQCRKTFNPPEIRAGNHFLASDGFINTGANAVSTFTLTRSLNLSDTIPNIPELNADVNILSSDGDSYPLTDTGAHGIYFSSSLNLDNSLSYQLSVTTSEGNKYVSDLVKPKSSPPIDSVNWELINDPVTHQQAINIYANAHDPSNSTLYYRWDYLETYEHISALETTWAE
;
A
#
# COMPACT_ATOMS: atom_id res chain seq x y z
N MET A 1 43.24 -63.39 -4.78
CA MET A 1 42.59 -62.34 -5.60
C MET A 1 41.95 -61.33 -4.66
N ARG A 2 42.36 -60.04 -4.76
CA ARG A 2 42.15 -58.93 -3.77
C ARG A 2 40.73 -58.39 -3.76
N LYS A 3 39.84 -58.94 -2.91
CA LYS A 3 38.47 -58.36 -2.69
C LYS A 3 38.44 -57.20 -1.69
N GLY A 4 39.58 -56.81 -1.11
CA GLY A 4 39.62 -55.76 -0.06
C GLY A 4 39.64 -54.32 -0.61
N GLY A 5 40.29 -54.09 -1.74
CA GLY A 5 40.52 -52.75 -2.29
C GLY A 5 39.23 -52.00 -2.74
N MET A 6 38.28 -52.76 -3.28
CA MET A 6 37.01 -52.19 -3.80
C MET A 6 36.11 -51.61 -2.71
N LYS A 7 36.17 -52.21 -1.49
CA LYS A 7 35.38 -51.68 -0.35
C LYS A 7 35.90 -50.34 0.16
N TYR A 8 37.21 -50.14 0.15
CA TYR A 8 37.84 -48.88 0.56
C TYR A 8 37.64 -47.77 -0.49
N ILE A 9 37.64 -48.13 -1.75
CA ILE A 9 37.35 -47.17 -2.86
C ILE A 9 35.89 -46.68 -2.77
N LEU A 10 34.95 -47.61 -2.51
CA LEU A 10 33.53 -47.28 -2.36
C LEU A 10 33.30 -46.41 -1.11
N ALA A 11 33.94 -46.70 0.00
CA ALA A 11 33.85 -45.89 1.23
C ALA A 11 34.43 -44.48 1.03
N PHE A 12 35.52 -44.37 0.28
CA PHE A 12 36.15 -43.07 -0.04
C PHE A 12 35.27 -42.21 -0.97
N VAL A 13 34.62 -42.79 -1.95
CA VAL A 13 33.68 -42.07 -2.86
C VAL A 13 32.45 -41.58 -2.06
N VAL A 14 31.91 -42.38 -1.17
CA VAL A 14 30.77 -41.98 -0.28
C VAL A 14 31.19 -40.87 0.69
N ALA A 15 32.40 -40.90 1.24
CA ALA A 15 32.91 -39.86 2.11
C ALA A 15 33.13 -38.52 1.38
N CYS A 16 33.60 -38.56 0.12
CA CYS A 16 33.77 -37.34 -0.71
C CYS A 16 32.44 -36.72 -1.16
N SER A 17 31.38 -37.54 -1.33
CA SER A 17 30.05 -37.01 -1.68
C SER A 17 29.34 -36.35 -0.49
N ALA A 18 29.71 -36.65 0.74
CA ALA A 18 29.15 -36.01 1.95
C ALA A 18 29.82 -34.68 2.30
N ALA A 19 30.95 -34.34 1.66
CA ALA A 19 31.68 -33.08 1.92
C ALA A 19 31.24 -31.91 1.01
N GLN A 20 29.99 -31.88 0.56
CA GLN A 20 29.45 -30.71 -0.13
C GLN A 20 29.18 -29.60 0.88
N CYS A 21 30.18 -28.75 1.12
CA CYS A 21 29.98 -27.46 1.79
C CYS A 21 29.00 -26.63 0.96
N ARG A 22 27.71 -26.61 1.31
CA ARG A 22 26.77 -25.62 0.84
C ARG A 22 27.18 -24.28 1.46
N LYS A 23 27.94 -23.49 0.72
CA LYS A 23 28.07 -22.07 1.08
C LYS A 23 26.69 -21.45 0.91
N THR A 24 26.15 -20.91 1.97
CA THR A 24 24.96 -20.07 1.91
C THR A 24 25.29 -18.89 0.98
N PHE A 25 24.62 -18.83 -0.14
CA PHE A 25 24.74 -17.67 -1.03
C PHE A 25 24.02 -16.51 -0.36
N ASN A 26 24.77 -15.60 0.22
CA ASN A 26 24.26 -14.30 0.61
C ASN A 26 24.44 -13.38 -0.59
N PRO A 27 23.38 -13.02 -1.31
CA PRO A 27 23.47 -12.02 -2.35
C PRO A 27 24.07 -10.74 -1.75
N PRO A 28 24.95 -10.03 -2.47
CA PRO A 28 25.45 -8.75 -1.98
C PRO A 28 24.25 -7.84 -1.71
N GLU A 29 24.14 -7.33 -0.49
CA GLU A 29 23.17 -6.31 -0.16
C GLU A 29 23.44 -5.10 -1.04
N ILE A 30 22.54 -4.83 -1.98
CA ILE A 30 22.52 -3.54 -2.66
C ILE A 30 22.03 -2.54 -1.62
N ARG A 31 22.95 -2.00 -0.84
CA ARG A 31 22.68 -0.86 0.02
C ARG A 31 22.51 0.34 -0.91
N ALA A 32 21.31 0.59 -1.36
CA ALA A 32 20.97 1.88 -1.92
C ALA A 32 21.09 2.88 -0.76
N GLY A 33 22.16 3.65 -0.75
CA GLY A 33 22.36 4.70 0.26
C GLY A 33 21.35 5.83 0.19
N ASN A 34 20.41 5.75 -0.75
CA ASN A 34 19.36 6.74 -0.97
C ASN A 34 18.00 6.12 -0.64
N HIS A 35 17.36 6.65 0.37
CA HIS A 35 15.96 6.39 0.65
C HIS A 35 15.12 7.12 -0.40
N PHE A 36 14.54 6.38 -1.35
CA PHE A 36 13.67 6.96 -2.37
C PHE A 36 12.40 7.51 -1.74
N LEU A 37 11.93 8.64 -2.25
CA LEU A 37 10.61 9.16 -1.87
C LEU A 37 9.54 8.25 -2.45
N ALA A 38 8.65 7.77 -1.60
CA ALA A 38 7.43 7.07 -1.96
C ALA A 38 6.24 7.96 -1.64
N SER A 39 5.30 8.06 -2.58
CA SER A 39 4.06 8.81 -2.43
C SER A 39 2.88 7.88 -2.64
N ASP A 40 1.96 7.86 -1.69
CA ASP A 40 0.68 7.17 -1.79
C ASP A 40 -0.45 8.15 -1.53
N GLY A 41 -1.46 8.16 -2.40
CA GLY A 41 -2.59 9.06 -2.30
C GLY A 41 -3.30 9.27 -3.63
N PHE A 42 -4.29 10.13 -3.62
CA PHE A 42 -5.05 10.47 -4.82
C PHE A 42 -5.55 11.91 -4.78
N ILE A 43 -5.70 12.50 -5.98
CA ILE A 43 -6.34 13.80 -6.15
C ILE A 43 -7.84 13.56 -6.27
N ASN A 44 -8.60 14.09 -5.31
CA ASN A 44 -10.05 13.99 -5.28
C ASN A 44 -10.66 15.24 -5.93
N THR A 45 -11.40 15.04 -7.02
CA THR A 45 -12.05 16.12 -7.79
C THR A 45 -13.55 16.22 -7.50
N GLY A 46 -14.06 15.55 -6.47
CA GLY A 46 -15.43 15.73 -6.00
C GLY A 46 -15.69 17.14 -5.47
N ALA A 47 -16.95 17.51 -5.37
CA ALA A 47 -17.32 18.81 -4.81
C ALA A 47 -16.92 18.92 -3.34
N ASN A 48 -16.23 19.99 -2.96
CA ASN A 48 -15.68 20.22 -1.62
C ASN A 48 -14.81 19.07 -1.10
N ALA A 49 -14.14 18.37 -2.00
CA ALA A 49 -13.35 17.19 -1.65
C ALA A 49 -11.98 17.57 -1.10
N VAL A 50 -11.44 16.70 -0.25
CA VAL A 50 -10.10 16.79 0.30
C VAL A 50 -9.24 15.72 -0.38
N SER A 51 -8.08 16.12 -0.84
CA SER A 51 -7.04 15.22 -1.37
C SER A 51 -6.02 14.95 -0.27
N THR A 52 -5.63 13.70 -0.09
CA THR A 52 -4.67 13.30 0.95
C THR A 52 -3.55 12.48 0.33
N PHE A 53 -2.32 12.78 0.72
CA PHE A 53 -1.12 12.06 0.32
C PHE A 53 -0.30 11.68 1.53
N THR A 54 0.26 10.48 1.51
CA THR A 54 1.24 10.01 2.48
C THR A 54 2.59 9.94 1.79
N LEU A 55 3.57 10.66 2.33
CA LEU A 55 4.94 10.69 1.83
C LEU A 55 5.85 9.94 2.80
N THR A 56 6.58 8.96 2.30
CA THR A 56 7.51 8.15 3.09
C THR A 56 8.81 7.94 2.33
N ARG A 57 9.84 7.45 3.04
CA ARG A 57 11.10 7.03 2.44
C ARG A 57 11.16 5.51 2.35
N SER A 58 11.67 5.00 1.24
CA SER A 58 11.94 3.57 1.08
C SER A 58 12.96 3.10 2.12
N LEU A 59 12.79 1.85 2.58
CA LEU A 59 13.66 1.22 3.55
C LEU A 59 14.48 0.12 2.87
N ASN A 60 15.63 -0.22 3.43
CA ASN A 60 16.30 -1.46 3.06
C ASN A 60 15.52 -2.65 3.63
N LEU A 61 15.56 -3.78 2.96
CA LEU A 61 14.85 -5.00 3.41
C LEU A 61 15.33 -5.51 4.78
N SER A 62 16.54 -5.11 5.18
CA SER A 62 17.14 -5.44 6.49
C SER A 62 16.73 -4.49 7.61
N ASP A 63 16.09 -3.38 7.29
CA ASP A 63 15.70 -2.38 8.28
C ASP A 63 14.49 -2.89 9.08
N THR A 64 14.58 -2.77 10.39
CA THR A 64 13.51 -3.17 11.32
C THR A 64 12.61 -2.01 11.72
N ILE A 65 12.92 -0.80 11.24
CA ILE A 65 12.17 0.42 11.55
C ILE A 65 10.97 0.49 10.62
N PRO A 66 9.74 0.65 11.14
CA PRO A 66 8.59 0.87 10.28
C PRO A 66 8.65 2.27 9.68
N ASN A 67 8.31 2.41 8.42
CA ASN A 67 8.12 3.63 7.63
C ASN A 67 8.80 4.91 8.15
N ILE A 68 9.70 5.49 7.36
CA ILE A 68 10.27 6.80 7.63
C ILE A 68 9.38 7.84 6.95
N PRO A 69 8.63 8.68 7.70
CA PRO A 69 7.81 9.71 7.09
C PRO A 69 8.67 10.84 6.52
N GLU A 70 8.26 11.39 5.38
CA GLU A 70 8.79 12.66 4.89
C GLU A 70 8.00 13.79 5.52
N LEU A 71 8.63 14.59 6.35
CA LEU A 71 8.01 15.71 7.06
C LEU A 71 8.52 17.06 6.53
N ASN A 72 7.72 18.12 6.72
CA ASN A 72 8.05 19.48 6.33
C ASN A 72 8.38 19.64 4.84
N ALA A 73 7.78 18.82 3.98
CA ALA A 73 7.86 19.02 2.55
C ALA A 73 6.83 20.07 2.10
N ASP A 74 7.18 20.85 1.07
CA ASP A 74 6.23 21.70 0.35
C ASP A 74 5.54 20.85 -0.71
N VAL A 75 4.25 20.58 -0.50
CA VAL A 75 3.44 19.67 -1.34
C VAL A 75 2.30 20.45 -1.97
N ASN A 76 2.20 20.37 -3.29
CA ASN A 76 1.19 21.09 -4.05
C ASN A 76 0.56 20.21 -5.12
N ILE A 77 -0.75 20.36 -5.33
CA ILE A 77 -1.42 19.91 -6.54
C ILE A 77 -1.35 21.04 -7.55
N LEU A 78 -0.79 20.75 -8.72
CA LEU A 78 -0.69 21.71 -9.83
C LEU A 78 -1.67 21.30 -10.92
N SER A 79 -2.44 22.26 -11.44
CA SER A 79 -3.32 22.04 -12.56
C SER A 79 -2.65 22.40 -13.90
N SER A 80 -3.21 21.89 -14.99
CA SER A 80 -2.68 22.12 -16.35
C SER A 80 -2.86 23.56 -16.84
N ASP A 81 -3.71 24.36 -16.20
CA ASP A 81 -3.90 25.79 -16.48
C ASP A 81 -2.98 26.70 -15.64
N GLY A 82 -2.21 26.13 -14.72
CA GLY A 82 -1.19 26.82 -13.95
C GLY A 82 -1.58 27.14 -12.51
N ASP A 83 -2.77 26.76 -12.05
CA ASP A 83 -3.17 26.92 -10.66
C ASP A 83 -2.43 25.95 -9.74
N SER A 84 -2.21 26.39 -8.50
CA SER A 84 -1.52 25.62 -7.47
C SER A 84 -2.35 25.56 -6.20
N TYR A 85 -2.55 24.34 -5.70
CA TYR A 85 -3.32 24.05 -4.48
C TYR A 85 -2.40 23.44 -3.44
N PRO A 86 -2.00 24.19 -2.40
CA PRO A 86 -1.09 23.71 -1.38
C PRO A 86 -1.75 22.66 -0.47
N LEU A 87 -0.95 21.68 -0.05
CA LEU A 87 -1.32 20.71 0.96
C LEU A 87 -0.66 21.05 2.30
N THR A 88 -1.38 20.83 3.38
CA THR A 88 -0.92 21.08 4.74
C THR A 88 -0.33 19.80 5.32
N ASP A 89 0.87 19.88 5.89
CA ASP A 89 1.47 18.80 6.67
C ASP A 89 0.71 18.64 8.00
N THR A 90 0.32 17.41 8.35
CA THR A 90 -0.27 17.13 9.67
C THR A 90 0.76 17.16 10.80
N GLY A 91 2.05 17.24 10.48
CA GLY A 91 3.16 17.16 11.42
C GLY A 91 3.42 15.75 11.96
N ALA A 92 2.71 14.74 11.46
CA ALA A 92 2.87 13.35 11.88
C ALA A 92 2.69 12.39 10.70
N HIS A 93 3.46 11.32 10.70
CA HIS A 93 3.35 10.21 9.75
C HIS A 93 3.51 10.54 8.26
N GLY A 94 3.97 11.77 7.90
CA GLY A 94 4.13 12.19 6.52
C GLY A 94 2.82 12.36 5.75
N ILE A 95 1.74 12.69 6.43
CA ILE A 95 0.41 12.90 5.84
C ILE A 95 0.21 14.37 5.51
N TYR A 96 -0.13 14.62 4.25
CA TYR A 96 -0.43 15.94 3.68
C TYR A 96 -1.86 15.95 3.16
N PHE A 97 -2.61 16.98 3.46
CA PHE A 97 -3.99 17.12 3.00
C PHE A 97 -4.27 18.52 2.43
N SER A 98 -5.13 18.59 1.43
CA SER A 98 -5.61 19.87 0.89
C SER A 98 -6.73 20.46 1.77
N SER A 99 -6.98 21.76 1.63
CA SER A 99 -8.29 22.29 2.00
C SER A 99 -9.40 21.63 1.16
N SER A 100 -10.67 21.90 1.48
CA SER A 100 -11.77 21.53 0.60
C SER A 100 -11.62 22.23 -0.77
N LEU A 101 -11.52 21.44 -1.84
CA LEU A 101 -11.32 21.93 -3.20
C LEU A 101 -12.52 21.60 -4.09
N ASN A 102 -12.72 22.42 -5.11
CA ASN A 102 -13.63 22.16 -6.21
C ASN A 102 -12.81 22.18 -7.51
N LEU A 103 -12.17 21.06 -7.80
CA LEU A 103 -11.28 20.93 -8.95
C LEU A 103 -12.10 20.69 -10.23
N ASP A 104 -11.68 21.31 -11.34
CA ASP A 104 -12.33 21.15 -12.64
C ASP A 104 -11.94 19.81 -13.29
N ASN A 105 -12.91 18.94 -13.49
CA ASN A 105 -12.72 17.63 -14.13
C ASN A 105 -12.27 17.69 -15.59
N SER A 106 -12.33 18.86 -16.22
CA SER A 106 -11.84 19.06 -17.60
C SER A 106 -10.33 19.23 -17.67
N LEU A 107 -9.69 19.65 -16.57
CA LEU A 107 -8.26 19.87 -16.45
C LEU A 107 -7.50 18.58 -16.08
N SER A 108 -6.19 18.61 -16.22
CA SER A 108 -5.28 17.57 -15.74
C SER A 108 -4.49 18.08 -14.55
N TYR A 109 -4.09 17.20 -13.65
CA TYR A 109 -3.43 17.55 -12.41
C TYR A 109 -2.16 16.72 -12.21
N GLN A 110 -1.21 17.28 -11.50
CA GLN A 110 0.02 16.61 -11.08
C GLN A 110 0.36 16.95 -9.64
N LEU A 111 1.07 16.06 -8.98
CA LEU A 111 1.61 16.29 -7.64
C LEU A 111 3.02 16.88 -7.77
N SER A 112 3.28 17.97 -7.06
CA SER A 112 4.61 18.56 -6.89
C SER A 112 5.03 18.46 -5.43
N VAL A 113 6.20 17.91 -5.16
CA VAL A 113 6.76 17.75 -3.83
C VAL A 113 8.15 18.35 -3.82
N THR A 114 8.40 19.29 -2.91
CA THR A 114 9.74 19.76 -2.60
C THR A 114 10.05 19.35 -1.17
N THR A 115 11.00 18.45 -1.00
CA THR A 115 11.38 17.95 0.34
C THR A 115 12.05 19.01 1.18
N SER A 116 12.14 18.80 2.48
CA SER A 116 12.89 19.68 3.41
C SER A 116 14.38 19.84 3.04
N GLU A 117 14.93 18.86 2.32
CA GLU A 117 16.30 18.90 1.78
C GLU A 117 16.42 19.71 0.49
N GLY A 118 15.30 20.17 -0.09
CA GLY A 118 15.25 20.92 -1.35
C GLY A 118 15.17 20.07 -2.61
N ASN A 119 15.03 18.75 -2.50
CA ASN A 119 14.84 17.87 -3.66
C ASN A 119 13.43 18.04 -4.20
N LYS A 120 13.31 18.26 -5.50
CA LYS A 120 12.02 18.46 -6.17
C LYS A 120 11.61 17.24 -6.97
N TYR A 121 10.37 16.81 -6.77
CA TYR A 121 9.70 15.70 -7.46
C TYR A 121 8.39 16.21 -8.05
N VAL A 122 8.07 15.78 -9.27
CA VAL A 122 6.82 16.14 -9.97
C VAL A 122 6.30 14.88 -10.64
N SER A 123 5.02 14.57 -10.43
CA SER A 123 4.37 13.46 -11.13
C SER A 123 4.05 13.83 -12.58
N ASP A 124 3.65 12.84 -13.37
CA ASP A 124 3.01 13.10 -14.64
C ASP A 124 1.67 13.81 -14.45
N LEU A 125 1.23 14.53 -15.49
CA LEU A 125 -0.11 15.11 -15.57
C LEU A 125 -1.13 13.99 -15.80
N VAL A 126 -2.11 13.87 -14.92
CA VAL A 126 -3.17 12.89 -14.98
C VAL A 126 -4.52 13.57 -15.10
N LYS A 127 -5.32 13.13 -16.06
CA LYS A 127 -6.70 13.61 -16.21
C LYS A 127 -7.60 12.88 -15.21
N PRO A 128 -8.45 13.59 -14.44
CA PRO A 128 -9.41 12.98 -13.54
C PRO A 128 -10.31 11.98 -14.24
N LYS A 129 -10.67 10.93 -13.53
CA LYS A 129 -11.66 9.96 -13.95
C LYS A 129 -12.92 10.16 -13.11
N SER A 130 -14.08 10.21 -13.76
CA SER A 130 -15.35 10.19 -13.06
C SER A 130 -15.63 8.75 -12.59
N SER A 131 -15.84 8.58 -11.30
CA SER A 131 -16.29 7.29 -10.79
C SER A 131 -17.73 7.05 -11.19
N PRO A 132 -18.06 5.89 -11.76
CA PRO A 132 -19.46 5.55 -12.01
C PRO A 132 -20.21 5.38 -10.68
N PRO A 133 -21.53 5.55 -10.67
CA PRO A 133 -22.32 5.31 -9.47
C PRO A 133 -22.29 3.83 -9.08
N ILE A 134 -22.58 3.56 -7.81
CA ILE A 134 -22.83 2.19 -7.34
C ILE A 134 -24.20 1.76 -7.84
N ASP A 135 -24.27 0.67 -8.59
CA ASP A 135 -25.53 0.11 -9.09
C ASP A 135 -26.30 -0.62 -8.00
N SER A 136 -25.60 -1.41 -7.20
CA SER A 136 -26.19 -2.13 -6.08
C SER A 136 -25.17 -2.50 -5.02
N VAL A 137 -25.64 -2.60 -3.78
CA VAL A 137 -24.94 -3.21 -2.66
C VAL A 137 -25.79 -4.36 -2.15
N ASN A 138 -25.21 -5.54 -2.10
CA ASN A 138 -25.86 -6.76 -1.60
C ASN A 138 -25.00 -7.42 -0.54
N TRP A 139 -25.59 -8.27 0.26
CA TRP A 139 -24.88 -9.06 1.25
C TRP A 139 -25.37 -10.51 1.26
N GLU A 140 -24.52 -11.41 1.65
CA GLU A 140 -24.81 -12.83 1.80
C GLU A 140 -24.16 -13.37 3.06
N LEU A 141 -24.94 -14.16 3.81
CA LEU A 141 -24.40 -14.90 4.95
C LEU A 141 -23.76 -16.20 4.46
N ILE A 142 -22.51 -16.37 4.77
CA ILE A 142 -21.74 -17.55 4.36
C ILE A 142 -21.14 -18.25 5.58
N ASN A 143 -20.75 -19.52 5.43
CA ASN A 143 -19.84 -20.19 6.34
C ASN A 143 -18.42 -20.07 5.78
N ASP A 144 -17.53 -19.41 6.51
CA ASP A 144 -16.13 -19.26 6.11
C ASP A 144 -15.49 -20.66 5.98
N PRO A 145 -14.95 -21.03 4.81
CA PRO A 145 -14.41 -22.37 4.58
C PRO A 145 -13.11 -22.65 5.38
N VAL A 146 -12.46 -21.61 5.89
CA VAL A 146 -11.19 -21.73 6.65
C VAL A 146 -11.45 -21.76 8.15
N THR A 147 -12.26 -20.84 8.65
CA THR A 147 -12.55 -20.72 10.09
C THR A 147 -13.77 -21.52 10.54
N HIS A 148 -14.62 -21.96 9.60
CA HIS A 148 -15.92 -22.62 9.82
C HIS A 148 -16.89 -21.76 10.65
N GLN A 149 -16.71 -20.46 10.68
CA GLN A 149 -17.58 -19.51 11.35
C GLN A 149 -18.51 -18.84 10.34
N GLN A 150 -19.63 -18.30 10.83
CA GLN A 150 -20.49 -17.49 10.02
C GLN A 150 -19.80 -16.16 9.70
N ALA A 151 -19.83 -15.76 8.45
CA ALA A 151 -19.30 -14.51 7.94
C ALA A 151 -20.32 -13.86 7.00
N ILE A 152 -20.17 -12.56 6.78
CA ILE A 152 -20.98 -11.81 5.83
C ILE A 152 -20.09 -11.40 4.66
N ASN A 153 -20.45 -11.79 3.46
CA ASN A 153 -19.90 -11.24 2.23
C ASN A 153 -20.73 -10.04 1.80
N ILE A 154 -20.05 -8.93 1.52
CA ILE A 154 -20.66 -7.72 1.00
C ILE A 154 -20.22 -7.57 -0.46
N TYR A 155 -21.18 -7.39 -1.36
CA TYR A 155 -20.95 -7.21 -2.79
C TYR A 155 -21.37 -5.79 -3.19
N ALA A 156 -20.45 -5.03 -3.76
CA ALA A 156 -20.75 -3.76 -4.40
C ALA A 156 -20.58 -3.91 -5.91
N ASN A 157 -21.59 -3.53 -6.68
CA ASN A 157 -21.56 -3.56 -8.12
C ASN A 157 -21.60 -2.15 -8.67
N ALA A 158 -20.77 -1.87 -9.65
CA ALA A 158 -20.78 -0.66 -10.44
C ALA A 158 -20.36 -1.00 -11.87
N HIS A 159 -20.89 -0.26 -12.82
CA HIS A 159 -20.44 -0.36 -14.20
C HIS A 159 -20.23 1.03 -14.80
N ASP A 160 -19.27 1.14 -15.69
CA ASP A 160 -19.06 2.33 -16.50
C ASP A 160 -19.63 2.08 -17.90
N PRO A 161 -20.75 2.73 -18.25
CA PRO A 161 -21.36 2.58 -19.59
C PRO A 161 -20.43 2.94 -20.74
N SER A 162 -19.42 3.79 -20.48
CA SER A 162 -18.43 4.20 -21.48
C SER A 162 -17.25 3.23 -21.63
N ASN A 163 -17.15 2.21 -20.76
CA ASN A 163 -16.02 1.28 -20.70
C ASN A 163 -14.64 1.95 -20.60
N SER A 164 -14.58 3.14 -20.02
CA SER A 164 -13.33 3.90 -19.87
C SER A 164 -12.63 3.66 -18.54
N THR A 165 -13.33 3.06 -17.57
CA THR A 165 -12.83 2.76 -16.23
C THR A 165 -12.39 1.31 -16.16
N LEU A 166 -11.08 1.09 -16.03
CA LEU A 166 -10.49 -0.26 -15.98
C LEU A 166 -10.24 -0.75 -14.54
N TYR A 167 -10.16 0.16 -13.59
CA TYR A 167 -9.81 -0.15 -12.21
C TYR A 167 -10.79 0.53 -11.27
N TYR A 168 -11.25 -0.20 -10.25
CA TYR A 168 -12.14 0.27 -9.21
C TYR A 168 -11.47 0.06 -7.86
N ARG A 169 -11.62 1.04 -6.98
CA ARG A 169 -11.26 0.94 -5.57
C ARG A 169 -12.51 1.16 -4.74
N TRP A 170 -12.75 0.28 -3.80
CA TRP A 170 -13.84 0.37 -2.86
C TRP A 170 -13.30 0.67 -1.47
N ASP A 171 -13.82 1.70 -0.85
CA ASP A 171 -13.60 1.98 0.56
C ASP A 171 -14.92 1.75 1.30
N TYR A 172 -14.86 1.17 2.49
CA TYR A 172 -16.01 0.92 3.31
C TYR A 172 -15.73 1.32 4.76
N LEU A 173 -16.79 1.67 5.48
CA LEU A 173 -16.75 1.92 6.91
C LEU A 173 -17.65 0.89 7.58
N GLU A 174 -17.09 0.12 8.51
CA GLU A 174 -17.81 -0.86 9.31
C GLU A 174 -18.00 -0.33 10.73
N THR A 175 -19.24 -0.42 11.23
CA THR A 175 -19.56 -0.13 12.61
C THR A 175 -20.26 -1.35 13.21
N TYR A 176 -19.75 -1.85 14.32
CA TYR A 176 -20.33 -2.99 15.03
C TYR A 176 -20.54 -2.67 16.50
N GLU A 177 -21.60 -3.25 17.07
CA GLU A 177 -21.86 -3.19 18.50
C GLU A 177 -21.40 -4.50 19.14
N HIS A 178 -20.63 -4.39 20.21
CA HIS A 178 -20.19 -5.54 20.99
C HIS A 178 -21.00 -5.59 22.29
N ILE A 179 -21.91 -6.56 22.37
CA ILE A 179 -22.73 -6.78 23.57
C ILE A 179 -22.07 -7.86 24.41
N SER A 180 -21.77 -7.53 25.68
CA SER A 180 -21.28 -8.52 26.64
C SER A 180 -22.38 -9.54 26.96
N ALA A 181 -22.06 -10.82 26.90
CA ALA A 181 -22.97 -11.88 27.32
C ALA A 181 -23.19 -11.95 28.86
N LEU A 182 -22.40 -11.19 29.62
CA LEU A 182 -22.50 -11.14 31.08
C LEU A 182 -23.20 -9.85 31.48
N GLU A 183 -24.50 -9.91 31.77
CA GLU A 183 -25.22 -8.88 32.51
C GLU A 183 -24.88 -9.03 34.00
N THR A 184 -24.14 -8.08 34.56
CA THR A 184 -24.02 -7.96 36.03
C THR A 184 -25.26 -7.25 36.53
N THR A 185 -26.25 -7.99 37.00
CA THR A 185 -27.33 -7.45 37.81
C THR A 185 -26.75 -7.13 39.20
N TRP A 186 -26.42 -5.88 39.43
CA TRP A 186 -26.25 -5.37 40.79
C TRP A 186 -27.66 -5.23 41.40
N ALA A 187 -27.99 -6.16 42.30
CA ALA A 187 -29.11 -5.96 43.19
C ALA A 187 -28.66 -4.97 44.28
N GLU A 188 -29.37 -3.84 44.42
CA GLU A 188 -29.29 -2.95 45.58
C GLU A 188 -29.90 -3.61 46.80
#